data_c00d129cf4b82168a868686f40b1e088
#
_entry.id   c00d129cf4b82168a868686f40b1e088
#
_cell.length_a   1.000
_cell.length_b   1.000
_cell.length_c   1.000
_cell.angle_alpha   90.00
_cell.angle_beta   90.00
_cell.angle_gamma   90.00
#
_symmetry.space_group_name_H-M   'P 1'
#
loop_
_entity.id
_entity.type
_entity.pdbx_description
1 polymer ?
#
loop_
_entity_poly.entity_id
_entity_poly.type
_entity_poly.pdbx_seq_one_letter_code
_entity_poly.pdbx_strand_id
1 'polypeptide(L)'
;EDSKVLALKYRPQIFDDLIGQDIVAETIINSIKSNKIPNAYLFTGIRGVGKTTIARIVAKTLNCPNGIENQCKEKCSNCDDITNSNHIDVLEMDAASKTGVDDVRDLIDFSRYGPTIAKYKIFIIDEVHMLSKQAFNALLKTLEEPPVYKNGGSLKFIFATTEIKKIPVTVVSRCQRFDLSRVKSQELFNYLKKVKDLEKGKISDDAIKLIVKISEGSVRDALSLLDRAIVSNEKDTELDLKKAQKLFGYFDKSILIDLFQNIFEGNEKKVLEKYKLIYDQGVEPKVFLNDFLEVLYYLKNISSLKIESTNFSLNDEQFKQIKKLSENVESSLLILFWQFTIQVLSELEIISNQNLSIEMFLV
;
A
#
# COMPACT_ATOMS: atom_id res chain seq x y z
N GLU A 1 18.53 -9.94 -20.81
CA GLU A 1 17.93 -10.04 -19.46
C GLU A 1 16.78 -9.05 -19.43
N ASP A 2 15.55 -9.58 -19.36
CA ASP A 2 14.33 -8.77 -19.25
C ASP A 2 14.43 -7.86 -18.03
N SER A 3 14.45 -6.55 -18.21
CA SER A 3 14.43 -5.55 -17.15
C SER A 3 13.05 -5.56 -16.47
N LYS A 4 12.81 -6.54 -15.61
CA LYS A 4 11.58 -6.57 -14.81
C LYS A 4 11.62 -5.44 -13.78
N VAL A 5 10.54 -4.68 -13.69
CA VAL A 5 10.34 -3.66 -12.64
C VAL A 5 10.57 -4.30 -11.27
N LEU A 6 11.26 -3.60 -10.34
CA LEU A 6 11.63 -4.15 -9.04
C LEU A 6 10.44 -4.71 -8.25
N ALA A 7 9.27 -4.08 -8.35
CA ALA A 7 8.03 -4.56 -7.72
C ALA A 7 7.58 -5.96 -8.18
N LEU A 8 7.98 -6.39 -9.38
CA LEU A 8 7.74 -7.74 -9.90
C LEU A 8 8.92 -8.66 -9.58
N LYS A 9 10.17 -8.18 -9.71
CA LYS A 9 11.39 -8.95 -9.47
C LYS A 9 11.49 -9.42 -8.01
N TYR A 10 11.14 -8.54 -7.06
CA TYR A 10 11.19 -8.79 -5.62
C TYR A 10 9.84 -9.13 -5.01
N ARG A 11 8.88 -9.58 -5.83
CA ARG A 11 7.60 -10.05 -5.34
C ARG A 11 7.79 -11.32 -4.51
N PRO A 12 7.34 -11.35 -3.23
CA PRO A 12 7.45 -12.52 -2.37
C PRO A 12 6.87 -13.79 -3.03
N GLN A 13 7.60 -14.89 -2.92
CA GLN A 13 7.22 -16.18 -3.51
C GLN A 13 6.78 -17.19 -2.46
N ILE A 14 7.21 -17.00 -1.22
CA ILE A 14 6.91 -17.85 -0.06
C ILE A 14 6.54 -16.95 1.13
N PHE A 15 5.97 -17.54 2.19
CA PHE A 15 5.58 -16.79 3.39
C PHE A 15 6.77 -16.10 4.07
N ASP A 16 7.95 -16.72 4.08
CA ASP A 16 9.15 -16.17 4.72
C ASP A 16 9.69 -14.91 4.04
N ASP A 17 9.31 -14.65 2.79
CA ASP A 17 9.69 -13.45 2.06
C ASP A 17 8.75 -12.26 2.35
N LEU A 18 7.63 -12.48 3.03
CA LEU A 18 6.67 -11.43 3.34
C LEU A 18 7.25 -10.45 4.37
N ILE A 19 6.91 -9.18 4.22
CA ILE A 19 7.40 -8.11 5.08
C ILE A 19 6.22 -7.54 5.86
N GLY A 20 6.38 -7.46 7.19
CA GLY A 20 5.40 -6.83 8.08
C GLY A 20 4.07 -7.56 8.21
N GLN A 21 3.99 -8.85 7.77
CA GLN A 21 2.76 -9.65 7.81
C GLN A 21 2.97 -10.99 8.55
N ASP A 22 3.91 -11.05 9.48
CA ASP A 22 4.35 -12.30 10.15
C ASP A 22 3.21 -13.04 10.83
N ILE A 23 2.36 -12.32 11.58
CA ILE A 23 1.22 -12.90 12.32
C ILE A 23 0.21 -13.54 11.34
N VAL A 24 -0.06 -12.87 10.21
CA VAL A 24 -0.98 -13.38 9.19
C VAL A 24 -0.39 -14.63 8.55
N ALA A 25 0.89 -14.59 8.18
CA ALA A 25 1.61 -15.72 7.61
C ALA A 25 1.61 -16.93 8.55
N GLU A 26 1.96 -16.73 9.82
CA GLU A 26 1.98 -17.79 10.84
C GLU A 26 0.58 -18.40 11.06
N THR A 27 -0.45 -17.56 11.14
CA THR A 27 -1.84 -18.03 11.33
C THR A 27 -2.28 -18.91 10.17
N ILE A 28 -1.98 -18.51 8.92
CA ILE A 28 -2.33 -19.29 7.72
C ILE A 28 -1.56 -20.60 7.70
N ILE A 29 -0.24 -20.59 7.96
CA ILE A 29 0.60 -21.77 8.02
C ILE A 29 0.06 -22.76 9.05
N ASN A 30 -0.27 -22.31 10.26
CA ASN A 30 -0.81 -23.13 11.32
C ASN A 30 -2.18 -23.73 10.97
N SER A 31 -3.04 -22.95 10.30
CA SER A 31 -4.34 -23.43 9.80
C SER A 31 -4.16 -24.57 8.79
N ILE A 32 -3.22 -24.42 7.85
CA ILE A 32 -2.94 -25.46 6.85
C ILE A 32 -2.32 -26.71 7.50
N LYS A 33 -1.33 -26.55 8.39
CA LYS A 33 -0.71 -27.67 9.13
C LYS A 33 -1.71 -28.45 9.96
N SER A 34 -2.69 -27.76 10.56
CA SER A 34 -3.76 -28.37 11.35
C SER A 34 -4.90 -28.94 10.50
N ASN A 35 -4.81 -28.90 9.19
CA ASN A 35 -5.84 -29.29 8.22
C ASN A 35 -7.19 -28.55 8.46
N LYS A 36 -7.15 -27.32 9.00
CA LYS A 36 -8.31 -26.44 9.21
C LYS A 36 -8.35 -25.35 8.14
N ILE A 37 -8.41 -25.79 6.86
CA ILE A 37 -8.37 -24.89 5.71
C ILE A 37 -9.78 -24.31 5.49
N PRO A 38 -9.96 -22.97 5.57
CA PRO A 38 -11.26 -22.35 5.31
C PRO A 38 -11.70 -22.52 3.86
N ASN A 39 -13.00 -22.39 3.59
CA ASN A 39 -13.54 -22.40 2.23
C ASN A 39 -13.25 -21.10 1.50
N ALA A 40 -13.17 -19.99 2.22
CA ALA A 40 -12.85 -18.70 1.65
C ALA A 40 -11.92 -17.90 2.58
N TYR A 41 -10.89 -17.33 2.00
CA TYR A 41 -10.01 -16.32 2.60
C TYR A 41 -10.45 -14.93 2.16
N LEU A 42 -10.36 -13.94 3.03
CA LEU A 42 -10.58 -12.54 2.69
C LEU A 42 -9.42 -11.69 3.19
N PHE A 43 -8.59 -11.22 2.28
CA PHE A 43 -7.48 -10.31 2.59
C PHE A 43 -7.91 -8.87 2.41
N THR A 44 -7.79 -8.07 3.47
CA THR A 44 -8.11 -6.64 3.45
C THR A 44 -6.85 -5.81 3.73
N GLY A 45 -6.84 -4.56 3.34
CA GLY A 45 -5.73 -3.64 3.56
C GLY A 45 -5.54 -2.66 2.42
N ILE A 46 -4.69 -1.66 2.63
CA ILE A 46 -4.41 -0.65 1.60
C ILE A 46 -3.78 -1.29 0.35
N ARG A 47 -3.76 -0.54 -0.73
CA ARG A 47 -3.09 -0.95 -1.96
C ARG A 47 -1.58 -1.16 -1.72
N GLY A 48 -1.01 -2.20 -2.33
CA GLY A 48 0.44 -2.43 -2.34
C GLY A 48 1.03 -3.08 -1.08
N VAL A 49 0.22 -3.51 -0.08
CA VAL A 49 0.70 -4.23 1.12
C VAL A 49 0.87 -5.74 0.92
N GLY A 50 0.51 -6.27 -0.25
CA GLY A 50 0.76 -7.67 -0.58
C GLY A 50 -0.46 -8.59 -0.60
N LYS A 51 -1.71 -8.07 -0.64
CA LYS A 51 -2.95 -8.88 -0.67
C LYS A 51 -2.93 -9.97 -1.76
N THR A 52 -2.74 -9.58 -3.01
CA THR A 52 -2.69 -10.50 -4.16
C THR A 52 -1.47 -11.42 -4.09
N THR A 53 -0.37 -10.94 -3.52
CA THR A 53 0.84 -11.74 -3.30
C THR A 53 0.58 -12.86 -2.31
N ILE A 54 -0.02 -12.57 -1.15
CA ILE A 54 -0.39 -13.57 -0.15
C ILE A 54 -1.41 -14.54 -0.74
N ALA A 55 -2.40 -14.06 -1.50
CA ALA A 55 -3.36 -14.91 -2.19
C ALA A 55 -2.68 -15.97 -3.06
N ARG A 56 -1.69 -15.59 -3.86
CA ARG A 56 -0.92 -16.53 -4.68
C ARG A 56 -0.03 -17.47 -3.85
N ILE A 57 0.57 -16.99 -2.76
CA ILE A 57 1.37 -17.83 -1.85
C ILE A 57 0.48 -18.88 -1.20
N VAL A 58 -0.72 -18.53 -0.74
CA VAL A 58 -1.70 -19.48 -0.21
C VAL A 58 -2.09 -20.51 -1.25
N ALA A 59 -2.41 -20.09 -2.47
CA ALA A 59 -2.76 -20.99 -3.57
C ALA A 59 -1.62 -21.95 -3.90
N LYS A 60 -0.38 -21.47 -3.93
CA LYS A 60 0.82 -22.32 -4.10
C LYS A 60 0.96 -23.33 -2.97
N THR A 61 0.85 -22.89 -1.73
CA THR A 61 1.01 -23.76 -0.56
C THR A 61 -0.04 -24.85 -0.52
N LEU A 62 -1.28 -24.56 -0.92
CA LEU A 62 -2.37 -25.55 -0.96
C LEU A 62 -2.20 -26.59 -2.09
N ASN A 63 -1.61 -26.18 -3.21
CA ASN A 63 -1.50 -27.01 -4.42
C ASN A 63 -0.08 -27.48 -4.73
N CYS A 64 0.90 -27.14 -3.88
CA CYS A 64 2.28 -27.58 -4.08
C CYS A 64 2.44 -29.08 -3.74
N PRO A 65 2.98 -29.91 -4.63
CA PRO A 65 3.23 -31.32 -4.35
C PRO A 65 4.23 -31.53 -3.20
N ASN A 66 5.15 -30.57 -3.00
CA ASN A 66 6.18 -30.64 -1.96
C ASN A 66 5.66 -30.24 -0.58
N GLY A 67 4.39 -29.82 -0.50
CA GLY A 67 3.73 -29.45 0.75
C GLY A 67 4.26 -28.17 1.39
N ILE A 68 3.77 -27.90 2.61
CA ILE A 68 4.05 -26.68 3.33
C ILE A 68 5.47 -26.62 3.91
N GLU A 69 6.05 -27.76 4.25
CA GLU A 69 7.33 -27.82 4.97
C GLU A 69 8.51 -27.39 4.09
N ASN A 70 8.45 -27.66 2.79
CA ASN A 70 9.48 -27.26 1.84
C ASN A 70 9.22 -25.91 1.15
N GLN A 71 8.05 -25.27 1.39
CA GLN A 71 7.66 -23.97 0.80
C GLN A 71 8.08 -23.82 -0.68
N CYS A 72 8.10 -24.94 -1.42
CA CYS A 72 8.54 -25.03 -2.80
C CYS A 72 9.91 -24.33 -3.09
N LYS A 73 10.91 -24.58 -2.25
CA LYS A 73 12.28 -24.10 -2.46
C LYS A 73 12.86 -24.57 -3.80
N GLU A 74 12.43 -25.74 -4.26
CA GLU A 74 12.68 -26.24 -5.61
C GLU A 74 11.46 -25.88 -6.47
N LYS A 75 11.68 -25.11 -7.54
CA LYS A 75 10.62 -24.68 -8.45
C LYS A 75 9.89 -25.87 -9.05
N CYS A 76 8.66 -26.12 -8.61
CA CYS A 76 7.78 -27.11 -9.25
C CYS A 76 6.89 -26.41 -10.30
N SER A 77 6.44 -27.16 -11.30
CA SER A 77 5.59 -26.65 -12.38
C SER A 77 4.33 -25.95 -11.86
N ASN A 78 3.63 -26.55 -10.88
CA ASN A 78 2.43 -25.97 -10.30
C ASN A 78 2.69 -24.58 -9.67
N CYS A 79 3.79 -24.43 -8.93
CA CYS A 79 4.12 -23.16 -8.30
C CYS A 79 4.54 -22.09 -9.31
N ASP A 80 5.25 -22.48 -10.36
CA ASP A 80 5.62 -21.56 -11.44
C ASP A 80 4.38 -21.11 -12.23
N ASP A 81 3.47 -22.01 -12.56
CA ASP A 81 2.24 -21.71 -13.28
C ASP A 81 1.32 -20.78 -12.45
N ILE A 82 1.21 -21.02 -11.13
CA ILE A 82 0.46 -20.12 -10.23
C ILE A 82 1.11 -18.75 -10.15
N THR A 83 2.43 -18.68 -10.07
CA THR A 83 3.17 -17.41 -10.04
C THR A 83 2.92 -16.58 -11.28
N ASN A 84 2.83 -17.25 -12.45
CA ASN A 84 2.60 -16.61 -13.74
C ASN A 84 1.11 -16.47 -14.10
N SER A 85 0.19 -16.81 -13.19
CA SER A 85 -1.29 -16.79 -13.40
C SER A 85 -1.75 -17.65 -14.58
N ASN A 86 -1.07 -18.76 -14.85
CA ASN A 86 -1.34 -19.67 -15.97
C ASN A 86 -1.82 -21.07 -15.52
N HIS A 87 -2.01 -21.28 -14.21
CA HIS A 87 -2.39 -22.59 -13.69
C HIS A 87 -3.86 -22.92 -13.96
N ILE A 88 -4.12 -24.09 -14.54
CA ILE A 88 -5.47 -24.51 -14.97
C ILE A 88 -6.48 -24.64 -13.81
N ASP A 89 -6.02 -25.00 -12.61
CA ASP A 89 -6.89 -25.18 -11.43
C ASP A 89 -6.86 -23.98 -10.48
N VAL A 90 -6.08 -22.92 -10.77
CA VAL A 90 -6.01 -21.68 -10.00
C VAL A 90 -6.33 -20.50 -10.92
N LEU A 91 -7.57 -20.05 -10.87
CA LEU A 91 -8.04 -18.94 -11.71
C LEU A 91 -7.92 -17.64 -10.93
N GLU A 92 -7.29 -16.66 -11.55
CA GLU A 92 -7.18 -15.30 -11.01
C GLU A 92 -8.01 -14.34 -11.85
N MET A 93 -8.90 -13.59 -11.19
CA MET A 93 -9.76 -12.58 -11.79
C MET A 93 -9.61 -11.26 -11.06
N ASP A 94 -9.48 -10.17 -11.80
CA ASP A 94 -9.58 -8.81 -11.28
C ASP A 94 -11.03 -8.32 -11.46
N ALA A 95 -11.72 -8.11 -10.34
CA ALA A 95 -13.10 -7.65 -10.34
C ALA A 95 -13.24 -6.18 -10.83
N ALA A 96 -12.15 -5.41 -10.91
CA ALA A 96 -12.19 -4.08 -11.51
C ALA A 96 -12.41 -4.15 -13.03
N SER A 97 -11.98 -5.21 -13.69
CA SER A 97 -12.14 -5.44 -15.13
C SER A 97 -13.35 -6.34 -15.47
N LYS A 98 -13.78 -7.18 -14.52
CA LYS A 98 -14.86 -8.17 -14.67
C LYS A 98 -15.85 -8.07 -13.52
N THR A 99 -16.80 -7.15 -13.61
CA THR A 99 -17.75 -6.82 -12.53
C THR A 99 -19.11 -7.53 -12.66
N GLY A 100 -19.33 -8.19 -13.79
CA GLY A 100 -20.63 -8.72 -14.17
C GLY A 100 -21.04 -9.99 -13.42
N VAL A 101 -22.34 -10.21 -13.33
CA VAL A 101 -22.89 -11.46 -12.78
C VAL A 101 -22.58 -12.66 -13.68
N ASP A 102 -22.44 -12.47 -14.97
CA ASP A 102 -22.18 -13.53 -15.93
C ASP A 102 -20.72 -14.04 -15.80
N ASP A 103 -19.74 -13.13 -15.59
CA ASP A 103 -18.37 -13.53 -15.30
C ASP A 103 -18.27 -14.46 -14.07
N VAL A 104 -19.05 -14.14 -13.03
CA VAL A 104 -19.10 -14.94 -11.80
C VAL A 104 -19.85 -16.27 -12.01
N ARG A 105 -20.91 -16.27 -12.80
CA ARG A 105 -21.65 -17.51 -13.17
C ARG A 105 -20.75 -18.47 -13.94
N ASP A 106 -19.95 -17.96 -14.87
CA ASP A 106 -18.98 -18.77 -15.62
C ASP A 106 -17.97 -19.43 -14.68
N LEU A 107 -17.47 -18.68 -13.67
CA LEU A 107 -16.61 -19.24 -12.64
C LEU A 107 -17.30 -20.34 -11.82
N ILE A 108 -18.56 -20.11 -11.42
CA ILE A 108 -19.35 -21.10 -10.67
C ILE A 108 -19.60 -22.35 -11.52
N ASP A 109 -19.94 -22.20 -12.77
CA ASP A 109 -20.15 -23.35 -13.67
C ASP A 109 -18.83 -24.10 -13.89
N PHE A 110 -17.73 -23.39 -14.06
CA PHE A 110 -16.40 -23.99 -14.13
C PHE A 110 -16.01 -24.72 -12.84
N SER A 111 -16.50 -24.27 -11.68
CA SER A 111 -16.24 -24.93 -10.40
C SER A 111 -16.85 -26.33 -10.27
N ARG A 112 -17.85 -26.67 -11.07
CA ARG A 112 -18.48 -27.99 -11.07
C ARG A 112 -17.55 -29.08 -11.59
N TYR A 113 -16.57 -28.69 -12.41
CA TYR A 113 -15.53 -29.61 -12.88
C TYR A 113 -14.41 -29.63 -11.85
N GLY A 114 -14.01 -30.83 -11.43
CA GLY A 114 -12.90 -31.01 -10.47
C GLY A 114 -11.58 -30.47 -10.99
N PRO A 115 -10.59 -30.32 -10.11
CA PRO A 115 -9.25 -29.95 -10.53
C PRO A 115 -8.63 -31.04 -11.41
N THR A 116 -7.82 -30.59 -12.37
CA THR A 116 -7.19 -31.46 -13.37
C THR A 116 -5.88 -32.05 -12.84
N ILE A 117 -5.05 -31.23 -12.23
CA ILE A 117 -3.69 -31.59 -11.78
C ILE A 117 -3.43 -31.29 -10.32
N ALA A 118 -4.16 -30.35 -9.73
CA ALA A 118 -3.98 -29.90 -8.36
C ALA A 118 -4.93 -30.62 -7.37
N LYS A 119 -4.70 -30.44 -6.07
CA LYS A 119 -5.61 -30.93 -5.03
C LYS A 119 -6.87 -30.07 -4.92
N TYR A 120 -6.70 -28.76 -4.92
CA TYR A 120 -7.78 -27.80 -4.78
C TYR A 120 -7.99 -26.99 -6.04
N LYS A 121 -9.23 -26.74 -6.39
CA LYS A 121 -9.58 -25.71 -7.34
C LYS A 121 -9.67 -24.38 -6.60
N ILE A 122 -8.98 -23.35 -7.06
CA ILE A 122 -8.86 -22.09 -6.34
C ILE A 122 -9.25 -20.92 -7.23
N PHE A 123 -10.13 -20.06 -6.73
CA PHE A 123 -10.48 -18.82 -7.39
C PHE A 123 -9.96 -17.64 -6.57
N ILE A 124 -9.02 -16.90 -7.16
CA ILE A 124 -8.50 -15.64 -6.60
C ILE A 124 -9.27 -14.50 -7.26
N ILE A 125 -9.99 -13.71 -6.47
CA ILE A 125 -10.71 -12.54 -6.95
C ILE A 125 -10.12 -11.30 -6.28
N ASP A 126 -9.38 -10.53 -7.07
CA ASP A 126 -8.78 -9.27 -6.60
C ASP A 126 -9.80 -8.14 -6.74
N GLU A 127 -9.69 -7.15 -5.86
CA GLU A 127 -10.61 -6.01 -5.70
C GLU A 127 -12.09 -6.43 -5.70
N VAL A 128 -12.39 -7.50 -4.98
CA VAL A 128 -13.71 -8.17 -4.95
C VAL A 128 -14.87 -7.23 -4.63
N HIS A 129 -14.63 -6.09 -3.96
CA HIS A 129 -15.63 -5.06 -3.68
C HIS A 129 -16.21 -4.40 -4.94
N MET A 130 -15.56 -4.57 -6.10
CA MET A 130 -16.04 -4.06 -7.39
C MET A 130 -17.14 -4.93 -8.01
N LEU A 131 -17.37 -6.14 -7.49
CA LEU A 131 -18.44 -7.01 -7.95
C LEU A 131 -19.82 -6.40 -7.70
N SER A 132 -20.74 -6.63 -8.64
CA SER A 132 -22.14 -6.23 -8.48
C SER A 132 -22.83 -7.01 -7.34
N LYS A 133 -23.91 -6.45 -6.78
CA LYS A 133 -24.74 -7.15 -5.78
C LYS A 133 -25.23 -8.52 -6.27
N GLN A 134 -25.57 -8.60 -7.54
CA GLN A 134 -26.06 -9.84 -8.16
C GLN A 134 -24.95 -10.89 -8.27
N ALA A 135 -23.70 -10.46 -8.57
CA ALA A 135 -22.54 -11.32 -8.58
C ALA A 135 -22.22 -11.88 -7.18
N PHE A 136 -22.27 -11.05 -6.15
CA PHE A 136 -22.13 -11.52 -4.76
C PHE A 136 -23.21 -12.54 -4.39
N ASN A 137 -24.47 -12.30 -4.72
CA ASN A 137 -25.56 -13.23 -4.44
C ASN A 137 -25.37 -14.58 -5.15
N ALA A 138 -24.83 -14.58 -6.38
CA ALA A 138 -24.51 -15.82 -7.09
C ALA A 138 -23.42 -16.65 -6.38
N LEU A 139 -22.46 -16.01 -5.73
CA LEU A 139 -21.40 -16.68 -4.98
C LEU A 139 -21.86 -17.32 -3.66
N LEU A 140 -22.93 -16.80 -3.02
CA LEU A 140 -23.30 -17.18 -1.63
C LEU A 140 -23.49 -18.69 -1.47
N LYS A 141 -24.23 -19.33 -2.36
CA LYS A 141 -24.47 -20.78 -2.27
C LYS A 141 -23.18 -21.59 -2.36
N THR A 142 -22.30 -21.21 -3.26
CA THR A 142 -21.02 -21.89 -3.46
C THR A 142 -20.01 -21.61 -2.34
N LEU A 143 -20.13 -20.48 -1.66
CA LEU A 143 -19.34 -20.17 -0.46
C LEU A 143 -19.80 -20.97 0.75
N GLU A 144 -21.11 -21.21 0.90
CA GLU A 144 -21.67 -22.04 1.98
C GLU A 144 -21.31 -23.51 1.81
N GLU A 145 -21.55 -24.03 0.62
CA GLU A 145 -21.37 -25.44 0.28
C GLU A 145 -20.50 -25.58 -0.98
N PRO A 146 -19.17 -25.39 -0.82
CA PRO A 146 -18.27 -25.51 -1.96
C PRO A 146 -18.21 -26.95 -2.48
N PRO A 147 -18.14 -27.18 -3.80
CA PRO A 147 -18.00 -28.51 -4.37
C PRO A 147 -16.81 -29.26 -3.76
N VAL A 148 -17.04 -30.54 -3.40
CA VAL A 148 -16.02 -31.49 -2.97
C VAL A 148 -15.78 -32.46 -4.14
N TYR A 149 -14.51 -32.68 -4.46
CA TYR A 149 -14.12 -33.46 -5.62
C TYR A 149 -13.68 -34.88 -5.28
N LYS A 150 -13.68 -35.76 -6.27
CA LYS A 150 -13.33 -37.18 -6.09
C LYS A 150 -11.92 -37.41 -5.53
N ASN A 151 -11.01 -36.47 -5.74
CA ASN A 151 -9.65 -36.51 -5.19
C ASN A 151 -9.54 -36.08 -3.71
N GLY A 152 -10.69 -35.84 -3.06
CA GLY A 152 -10.75 -35.35 -1.67
C GLY A 152 -10.46 -33.85 -1.49
N GLY A 153 -10.17 -33.15 -2.55
CA GLY A 153 -10.05 -31.68 -2.53
C GLY A 153 -11.41 -30.99 -2.65
N SER A 154 -11.42 -29.70 -2.51
CA SER A 154 -12.61 -28.84 -2.65
C SER A 154 -12.30 -27.54 -3.35
N LEU A 155 -13.35 -26.82 -3.73
CA LEU A 155 -13.22 -25.45 -4.19
C LEU A 155 -12.80 -24.53 -3.02
N LYS A 156 -11.87 -23.63 -3.28
CA LYS A 156 -11.44 -22.58 -2.35
C LYS A 156 -11.55 -21.22 -3.02
N PHE A 157 -11.99 -20.23 -2.25
CA PHE A 157 -12.00 -18.84 -2.67
C PHE A 157 -10.91 -18.06 -1.92
N ILE A 158 -10.27 -17.13 -2.62
CA ILE A 158 -9.34 -16.17 -2.03
C ILE A 158 -9.72 -14.78 -2.55
N PHE A 159 -10.30 -13.98 -1.67
CA PHE A 159 -10.72 -12.62 -1.98
C PHE A 159 -9.68 -11.62 -1.49
N ALA A 160 -9.44 -10.59 -2.27
CA ALA A 160 -8.64 -9.44 -1.88
C ALA A 160 -9.44 -8.15 -2.08
N THR A 161 -9.33 -7.21 -1.16
CA THR A 161 -10.05 -5.93 -1.22
C THR A 161 -9.30 -4.80 -0.53
N THR A 162 -9.44 -3.60 -1.06
CA THR A 162 -9.05 -2.36 -0.38
C THR A 162 -10.20 -1.77 0.45
N GLU A 163 -11.46 -2.17 0.16
CA GLU A 163 -12.66 -1.56 0.73
C GLU A 163 -13.65 -2.61 1.28
N ILE A 164 -13.35 -3.12 2.47
CA ILE A 164 -14.19 -4.15 3.11
C ILE A 164 -15.64 -3.69 3.34
N LYS A 165 -15.86 -2.41 3.58
CA LYS A 165 -17.20 -1.85 3.85
C LYS A 165 -18.17 -2.00 2.67
N LYS A 166 -17.64 -2.17 1.45
CA LYS A 166 -18.45 -2.37 0.24
C LYS A 166 -18.84 -3.84 0.02
N ILE A 167 -18.26 -4.77 0.76
CA ILE A 167 -18.59 -6.21 0.65
C ILE A 167 -19.79 -6.52 1.55
N PRO A 168 -20.81 -7.24 1.04
CA PRO A 168 -21.95 -7.67 1.87
C PRO A 168 -21.51 -8.48 3.09
N VAL A 169 -22.10 -8.18 4.24
CA VAL A 169 -21.80 -8.88 5.51
C VAL A 169 -22.04 -10.39 5.39
N THR A 170 -23.01 -10.79 4.58
CA THR A 170 -23.32 -12.19 4.26
C THR A 170 -22.17 -12.94 3.60
N VAL A 171 -21.35 -12.26 2.81
CA VAL A 171 -20.11 -12.81 2.21
C VAL A 171 -18.98 -12.80 3.23
N VAL A 172 -18.77 -11.68 3.92
CA VAL A 172 -17.70 -11.54 4.92
C VAL A 172 -17.81 -12.58 6.03
N SER A 173 -19.03 -12.88 6.51
CA SER A 173 -19.28 -13.88 7.56
C SER A 173 -18.93 -15.32 7.17
N ARG A 174 -18.77 -15.60 5.88
CA ARG A 174 -18.39 -16.92 5.35
C ARG A 174 -16.92 -17.02 4.99
N CYS A 175 -16.17 -15.95 5.21
CA CYS A 175 -14.73 -15.89 4.93
C CYS A 175 -13.92 -15.87 6.24
N GLN A 176 -12.76 -16.49 6.21
CA GLN A 176 -11.74 -16.18 7.21
C GLN A 176 -11.03 -14.90 6.79
N ARG A 177 -11.22 -13.86 7.60
CA ARG A 177 -10.70 -12.51 7.32
C ARG A 177 -9.29 -12.34 7.89
N PHE A 178 -8.43 -11.70 7.09
CA PHE A 178 -7.08 -11.28 7.47
C PHE A 178 -6.88 -9.82 7.08
N ASP A 179 -6.62 -8.99 8.08
CA ASP A 179 -6.38 -7.56 7.87
C ASP A 179 -4.87 -7.30 7.77
N LEU A 180 -4.41 -6.98 6.56
CA LEU A 180 -3.01 -6.67 6.30
C LEU A 180 -2.70 -5.23 6.70
N SER A 181 -1.68 -5.06 7.52
CA SER A 181 -1.25 -3.75 8.00
C SER A 181 -0.27 -3.08 7.04
N ARG A 182 -0.16 -1.76 7.19
CA ARG A 182 0.96 -1.01 6.61
C ARG A 182 2.27 -1.55 7.18
N VAL A 183 3.27 -1.71 6.34
CA VAL A 183 4.61 -2.11 6.80
C VAL A 183 5.21 -0.96 7.59
N LYS A 184 5.81 -1.27 8.74
CA LYS A 184 6.46 -0.28 9.59
C LYS A 184 7.63 0.37 8.86
N SER A 185 7.81 1.67 9.07
CA SER A 185 8.82 2.46 8.36
C SER A 185 10.24 1.89 8.50
N GLN A 186 10.60 1.39 9.69
CA GLN A 186 11.92 0.81 9.92
C GLN A 186 12.12 -0.53 9.18
N GLU A 187 11.10 -1.37 9.15
CA GLU A 187 11.14 -2.65 8.42
C GLU A 187 11.25 -2.40 6.91
N LEU A 188 10.43 -1.46 6.40
CA LEU A 188 10.46 -1.08 4.99
C LEU A 188 11.80 -0.45 4.59
N PHE A 189 12.37 0.40 5.45
CA PHE A 189 13.70 0.99 5.24
C PHE A 189 14.79 -0.10 5.10
N ASN A 190 14.83 -1.05 6.05
CA ASN A 190 15.80 -2.13 6.02
C ASN A 190 15.66 -3.00 4.78
N TYR A 191 14.42 -3.24 4.36
CA TYR A 191 14.14 -3.99 3.15
C TYR A 191 14.60 -3.26 1.89
N LEU A 192 14.27 -1.99 1.74
CA LEU A 192 14.69 -1.19 0.58
C LEU A 192 16.22 -1.07 0.51
N LYS A 193 16.89 -0.95 1.66
CA LYS A 193 18.35 -0.93 1.74
C LYS A 193 18.95 -2.22 1.20
N LYS A 194 18.40 -3.38 1.62
CA LYS A 194 18.80 -4.68 1.09
C LYS A 194 18.59 -4.78 -0.43
N VAL A 195 17.43 -4.36 -0.94
CA VAL A 195 17.14 -4.38 -2.38
C VAL A 195 18.09 -3.44 -3.14
N LYS A 196 18.32 -2.22 -2.64
CA LYS A 196 19.27 -1.26 -3.21
C LYS A 196 20.69 -1.89 -3.35
N ASP A 197 21.15 -2.59 -2.30
CA ASP A 197 22.47 -3.22 -2.32
C ASP A 197 22.55 -4.38 -3.33
N LEU A 198 21.49 -5.18 -3.45
CA LEU A 198 21.36 -6.24 -4.46
C LEU A 198 21.37 -5.69 -5.90
N GLU A 199 20.72 -4.56 -6.13
CA GLU A 199 20.70 -3.86 -7.43
C GLU A 199 21.93 -2.97 -7.65
N LYS A 200 22.86 -2.90 -6.70
CA LYS A 200 24.05 -2.03 -6.74
C LYS A 200 23.69 -0.55 -6.96
N GLY A 201 22.51 -0.13 -6.44
CA GLY A 201 22.06 1.25 -6.54
C GLY A 201 22.87 2.17 -5.63
N LYS A 202 23.26 3.33 -6.15
CA LYS A 202 23.97 4.37 -5.36
C LYS A 202 22.95 5.41 -4.86
N ILE A 203 22.32 5.12 -3.73
CA ILE A 203 21.26 5.96 -3.13
C ILE A 203 21.57 6.15 -1.65
N SER A 204 21.53 7.39 -1.17
CA SER A 204 21.80 7.71 0.23
C SER A 204 20.70 7.19 1.16
N ASP A 205 21.03 6.91 2.41
CA ASP A 205 20.06 6.45 3.41
C ASP A 205 18.93 7.46 3.63
N ASP A 206 19.20 8.76 3.52
CA ASP A 206 18.18 9.81 3.65
C ASP A 206 17.22 9.84 2.43
N ALA A 207 17.71 9.54 1.24
CA ALA A 207 16.86 9.36 0.08
C ALA A 207 15.96 8.12 0.21
N ILE A 208 16.46 7.02 0.79
CA ILE A 208 15.65 5.83 1.09
C ILE A 208 14.59 6.15 2.15
N LYS A 209 14.91 6.90 3.20
CA LYS A 209 13.92 7.36 4.19
C LYS A 209 12.81 8.18 3.54
N LEU A 210 13.14 9.02 2.57
CA LEU A 210 12.15 9.76 1.80
C LEU A 210 11.21 8.83 1.01
N ILE A 211 11.77 7.80 0.34
CA ILE A 211 10.97 6.78 -0.35
C ILE A 211 10.02 6.07 0.63
N VAL A 212 10.51 5.65 1.79
CA VAL A 212 9.69 5.01 2.84
C VAL A 212 8.54 5.92 3.26
N LYS A 213 8.82 7.20 3.44
CA LYS A 213 7.81 8.18 3.81
C LYS A 213 6.72 8.32 2.73
N ILE A 214 7.10 8.54 1.48
CA ILE A 214 6.16 8.74 0.36
C ILE A 214 5.31 7.49 0.13
N SER A 215 5.88 6.29 0.33
CA SER A 215 5.18 5.02 0.09
C SER A 215 4.16 4.65 1.18
N GLU A 216 4.15 5.34 2.32
CA GLU A 216 3.18 5.17 3.41
C GLU A 216 2.96 3.71 3.85
N GLY A 217 4.00 2.88 3.84
CA GLY A 217 3.94 1.47 4.22
C GLY A 217 3.46 0.52 3.12
N SER A 218 3.33 1.01 1.88
CA SER A 218 3.10 0.20 0.67
C SER A 218 4.43 -0.30 0.11
N VAL A 219 4.66 -1.61 0.15
CA VAL A 219 5.88 -2.23 -0.39
C VAL A 219 5.99 -2.05 -1.90
N ARG A 220 4.86 -2.18 -2.61
CA ARG A 220 4.83 -2.03 -4.07
C ARG A 220 5.23 -0.62 -4.50
N ASP A 221 4.67 0.40 -3.85
CA ASP A 221 4.96 1.79 -4.18
C ASP A 221 6.40 2.14 -3.80
N ALA A 222 6.89 1.63 -2.66
CA ALA A 222 8.28 1.80 -2.24
C ALA A 222 9.27 1.21 -3.25
N LEU A 223 9.01 0.00 -3.75
CA LEU A 223 9.84 -0.63 -4.77
C LEU A 223 9.76 0.10 -6.11
N SER A 224 8.59 0.63 -6.49
CA SER A 224 8.44 1.41 -7.72
C SER A 224 9.19 2.74 -7.64
N LEU A 225 9.19 3.41 -6.48
CA LEU A 225 9.97 4.62 -6.25
C LEU A 225 11.48 4.32 -6.24
N LEU A 226 11.89 3.20 -5.61
CA LEU A 226 13.28 2.77 -5.61
C LEU A 226 13.79 2.46 -7.02
N ASP A 227 12.98 1.79 -7.84
CA ASP A 227 13.28 1.48 -9.24
C ASP A 227 13.52 2.77 -10.02
N ARG A 228 12.59 3.73 -9.89
CA ARG A 228 12.72 5.05 -10.50
C ARG A 228 13.98 5.78 -10.03
N ALA A 229 14.34 5.67 -8.75
CA ALA A 229 15.55 6.27 -8.19
C ALA A 229 16.83 5.65 -8.77
N ILE A 230 16.86 4.32 -8.94
CA ILE A 230 18.01 3.62 -9.54
C ILE A 230 18.17 3.97 -11.00
N VAL A 231 17.06 3.97 -11.78
CA VAL A 231 17.10 4.25 -13.22
C VAL A 231 17.46 5.70 -13.52
N SER A 232 17.00 6.65 -12.69
CA SER A 232 17.26 8.07 -12.89
C SER A 232 18.67 8.53 -12.51
N ASN A 233 19.42 7.67 -11.84
CA ASN A 233 20.75 8.03 -11.36
C ASN A 233 21.81 7.76 -12.43
N GLU A 234 22.66 8.75 -12.72
CA GLU A 234 23.83 8.56 -13.58
C GLU A 234 24.83 7.59 -12.93
N LYS A 235 25.44 6.73 -13.74
CA LYS A 235 26.22 5.55 -13.31
C LYS A 235 27.27 5.78 -12.21
N ASP A 236 27.68 7.01 -11.92
CA ASP A 236 28.77 7.30 -10.99
C ASP A 236 28.44 8.28 -9.85
N THR A 237 27.22 8.83 -9.79
CA THR A 237 26.83 9.78 -8.73
C THR A 237 25.87 9.11 -7.74
N GLU A 238 25.98 9.46 -6.45
CA GLU A 238 25.00 9.04 -5.44
C GLU A 238 23.75 9.93 -5.53
N LEU A 239 22.57 9.32 -5.47
CA LEU A 239 21.31 10.04 -5.35
C LEU A 239 21.17 10.51 -3.88
N ASP A 240 21.45 11.78 -3.65
CA ASP A 240 21.26 12.42 -2.37
C ASP A 240 19.79 12.82 -2.12
N LEU A 241 19.49 13.27 -0.89
CA LEU A 241 18.14 13.68 -0.49
C LEU A 241 17.59 14.80 -1.38
N LYS A 242 18.40 15.80 -1.77
CA LYS A 242 17.94 16.94 -2.58
C LYS A 242 17.54 16.52 -3.99
N LYS A 243 18.35 15.66 -4.61
CA LYS A 243 18.02 15.10 -5.93
C LYS A 243 16.78 14.20 -5.85
N ALA A 244 16.65 13.38 -4.79
CA ALA A 244 15.48 12.54 -4.57
C ALA A 244 14.21 13.37 -4.36
N GLN A 245 14.25 14.44 -3.57
CA GLN A 245 13.13 15.38 -3.39
C GLN A 245 12.67 15.94 -4.73
N LYS A 246 13.61 16.40 -5.56
CA LYS A 246 13.31 16.93 -6.90
C LYS A 246 12.75 15.85 -7.83
N LEU A 247 13.31 14.63 -7.79
CA LEU A 247 12.87 13.50 -8.61
C LEU A 247 11.42 13.09 -8.30
N PHE A 248 11.03 13.10 -7.02
CA PHE A 248 9.71 12.68 -6.56
C PHE A 248 8.71 13.84 -6.43
N GLY A 249 9.11 15.07 -6.75
CA GLY A 249 8.27 16.25 -6.56
C GLY A 249 8.00 16.54 -5.08
N TYR A 250 8.93 16.18 -4.21
CA TYR A 250 8.82 16.38 -2.78
C TYR A 250 9.67 17.57 -2.34
N PHE A 251 9.08 18.53 -1.62
CA PHE A 251 9.81 19.71 -1.17
C PHE A 251 10.28 19.61 0.29
N ASP A 252 11.29 20.41 0.63
CA ASP A 252 11.82 20.44 2.00
C ASP A 252 10.82 21.10 2.96
N LYS A 253 10.41 20.37 3.99
CA LYS A 253 9.49 20.86 5.03
C LYS A 253 10.03 22.07 5.81
N SER A 254 11.34 22.31 5.77
CA SER A 254 11.90 23.52 6.40
C SER A 254 11.31 24.79 5.81
N ILE A 255 11.03 24.83 4.50
CA ILE A 255 10.38 25.98 3.86
C ILE A 255 8.94 26.16 4.40
N LEU A 256 8.25 25.05 4.64
CA LEU A 256 6.90 25.06 5.18
C LEU A 256 6.88 25.50 6.65
N ILE A 257 7.85 25.08 7.44
CA ILE A 257 8.01 25.54 8.84
C ILE A 257 8.29 27.05 8.87
N ASP A 258 9.15 27.56 8.01
CA ASP A 258 9.40 28.98 7.83
C ASP A 258 8.12 29.73 7.40
N LEU A 259 7.31 29.12 6.55
CA LEU A 259 6.03 29.70 6.14
C LEU A 259 5.08 29.83 7.33
N PHE A 260 4.95 28.80 8.17
CA PHE A 260 4.18 28.87 9.40
C PHE A 260 4.68 29.96 10.36
N GLN A 261 5.99 30.11 10.51
CA GLN A 261 6.55 31.19 11.32
C GLN A 261 6.07 32.57 10.82
N ASN A 262 6.14 32.78 9.48
CA ASN A 262 5.68 34.04 8.90
C ASN A 262 4.15 34.25 9.01
N ILE A 263 3.35 33.17 8.96
CA ILE A 263 1.90 33.25 9.24
C ILE A 263 1.65 33.73 10.67
N PHE A 264 2.32 33.15 11.66
CA PHE A 264 2.15 33.52 13.06
C PHE A 264 2.69 34.92 13.40
N GLU A 265 3.67 35.40 12.62
CA GLU A 265 4.17 36.77 12.70
C GLU A 265 3.28 37.80 11.95
N GLY A 266 2.27 37.34 11.19
CA GLY A 266 1.38 38.20 10.40
C GLY A 266 2.06 38.84 9.18
N ASN A 267 3.11 38.20 8.64
CA ASN A 267 3.87 38.73 7.51
C ASN A 267 3.39 38.20 6.18
N GLU A 268 2.24 38.69 5.71
CA GLU A 268 1.57 38.23 4.48
C GLU A 268 2.49 38.19 3.24
N LYS A 269 3.31 39.21 3.04
CA LYS A 269 4.21 39.30 1.89
C LYS A 269 5.20 38.13 1.87
N LYS A 270 5.83 37.83 3.00
CA LYS A 270 6.79 36.73 3.10
C LYS A 270 6.08 35.36 2.98
N VAL A 271 4.85 35.24 3.47
CA VAL A 271 4.03 34.03 3.33
C VAL A 271 3.81 33.70 1.85
N LEU A 272 3.39 34.69 1.05
CA LEU A 272 3.19 34.52 -0.39
C LEU A 272 4.50 34.24 -1.13
N GLU A 273 5.60 34.92 -0.78
CA GLU A 273 6.92 34.66 -1.35
C GLU A 273 7.38 33.21 -1.08
N LYS A 274 7.20 32.72 0.14
CA LYS A 274 7.54 31.32 0.53
C LYS A 274 6.66 30.30 -0.17
N TYR A 275 5.36 30.55 -0.26
CA TYR A 275 4.45 29.68 -1.00
C TYR A 275 4.82 29.62 -2.49
N LYS A 276 5.14 30.76 -3.10
CA LYS A 276 5.56 30.82 -4.50
C LYS A 276 6.84 30.01 -4.77
N LEU A 277 7.82 30.03 -3.85
CA LEU A 277 8.99 29.18 -3.95
C LEU A 277 8.64 27.68 -3.97
N ILE A 278 7.65 27.27 -3.17
CA ILE A 278 7.18 25.87 -3.16
C ILE A 278 6.47 25.54 -4.47
N TYR A 279 5.59 26.41 -4.93
CA TYR A 279 4.85 26.24 -6.18
C TYR A 279 5.77 26.18 -7.40
N ASP A 280 6.77 27.06 -7.48
CA ASP A 280 7.76 27.10 -8.57
C ASP A 280 8.67 25.85 -8.61
N GLN A 281 8.77 25.10 -7.52
CA GLN A 281 9.41 23.79 -7.46
C GLN A 281 8.55 22.67 -8.06
N GLY A 282 7.34 22.97 -8.53
CA GLY A 282 6.42 22.01 -9.14
C GLY A 282 5.60 21.19 -8.13
N VAL A 283 5.48 21.67 -6.90
CA VAL A 283 4.63 21.03 -5.88
C VAL A 283 3.16 21.27 -6.19
N GLU A 284 2.40 20.20 -6.31
CA GLU A 284 0.97 20.29 -6.54
C GLU A 284 0.23 20.92 -5.34
N PRO A 285 -0.78 21.79 -5.56
CA PRO A 285 -1.57 22.43 -4.52
C PRO A 285 -2.13 21.46 -3.47
N LYS A 286 -2.60 20.30 -3.89
CA LYS A 286 -3.13 19.26 -2.99
C LYS A 286 -2.03 18.65 -2.09
N VAL A 287 -0.84 18.44 -2.63
CA VAL A 287 0.33 17.95 -1.86
C VAL A 287 0.75 19.00 -0.84
N PHE A 288 0.82 20.27 -1.23
CA PHE A 288 1.12 21.37 -0.32
C PHE A 288 0.15 21.40 0.87
N LEU A 289 -1.17 21.36 0.64
CA LEU A 289 -2.16 21.39 1.72
C LEU A 289 -2.09 20.15 2.63
N ASN A 290 -1.80 18.98 2.11
CA ASN A 290 -1.61 17.80 2.93
C ASN A 290 -0.38 17.90 3.83
N ASP A 291 0.73 18.42 3.32
CA ASP A 291 1.93 18.68 4.14
C ASP A 291 1.69 19.82 5.14
N PHE A 292 0.89 20.82 4.78
CA PHE A 292 0.44 21.88 5.68
C PHE A 292 -0.37 21.31 6.85
N LEU A 293 -1.32 20.41 6.60
CA LEU A 293 -2.06 19.69 7.63
C LEU A 293 -1.14 18.86 8.52
N GLU A 294 -0.15 18.19 7.95
CA GLU A 294 0.80 17.38 8.71
C GLU A 294 1.63 18.27 9.68
N VAL A 295 2.09 19.42 9.23
CA VAL A 295 2.81 20.38 10.12
C VAL A 295 1.89 20.93 11.20
N LEU A 296 0.64 21.26 10.89
CA LEU A 296 -0.37 21.65 11.91
C LEU A 296 -0.56 20.56 12.96
N TYR A 297 -0.63 19.30 12.55
CA TYR A 297 -0.72 18.18 13.46
C TYR A 297 0.50 18.10 14.38
N TYR A 298 1.71 18.29 13.84
CA TYR A 298 2.92 18.28 14.64
C TYR A 298 2.98 19.48 15.59
N LEU A 299 2.66 20.69 15.15
CA LEU A 299 2.57 21.87 16.00
C LEU A 299 1.63 21.66 17.20
N LYS A 300 0.50 20.99 16.97
CA LYS A 300 -0.48 20.72 18.02
C LYS A 300 -0.04 19.64 19.02
N ASN A 301 0.67 18.62 18.56
CA ASN A 301 0.93 17.40 19.34
C ASN A 301 2.41 17.18 19.69
N ILE A 302 3.31 18.09 19.32
CA ILE A 302 4.77 17.91 19.40
C ILE A 302 5.27 17.59 20.82
N SER A 303 4.61 18.10 21.85
CA SER A 303 4.97 17.86 23.25
C SER A 303 4.79 16.40 23.69
N SER A 304 3.90 15.68 23.03
CA SER A 304 3.61 14.25 23.30
C SER A 304 4.24 13.30 22.28
N LEU A 305 4.84 13.82 21.21
CA LEU A 305 5.46 13.01 20.17
C LEU A 305 6.97 12.82 20.40
N LYS A 306 7.47 11.64 20.04
CA LYS A 306 8.90 11.38 19.85
C LYS A 306 9.23 11.47 18.38
N ILE A 307 10.49 11.80 18.02
CA ILE A 307 10.91 11.93 16.63
C ILE A 307 10.68 10.63 15.84
N GLU A 308 10.88 9.49 16.48
CA GLU A 308 10.63 8.16 15.88
C GLU A 308 9.16 7.96 15.49
N SER A 309 8.24 8.65 16.20
CA SER A 309 6.80 8.60 15.91
C SER A 309 6.41 9.35 14.63
N THR A 310 7.33 10.14 14.06
CA THR A 310 7.08 10.92 12.83
C THR A 310 7.29 10.09 11.55
N ASN A 311 7.66 8.81 11.66
CA ASN A 311 7.91 7.94 10.51
C ASN A 311 8.84 8.55 9.46
N PHE A 312 9.94 9.17 9.91
CA PHE A 312 10.90 9.93 9.09
C PHE A 312 10.35 11.20 8.42
N SER A 313 9.17 11.65 8.80
CA SER A 313 8.56 12.88 8.26
C SER A 313 9.36 14.13 8.64
N LEU A 314 10.02 14.11 9.77
CA LEU A 314 10.83 15.23 10.30
C LEU A 314 12.25 14.73 10.62
N ASN A 315 13.22 15.61 10.36
CA ASN A 315 14.57 15.45 10.91
C ASN A 315 14.69 16.13 12.29
N ASP A 316 15.82 15.94 12.99
CA ASP A 316 16.05 16.48 14.32
C ASP A 316 15.94 18.01 14.41
N GLU A 317 16.39 18.70 13.37
CA GLU A 317 16.36 20.16 13.30
C GLU A 317 14.93 20.67 13.08
N GLN A 318 14.21 20.09 12.16
CA GLN A 318 12.79 20.40 11.89
C GLN A 318 11.92 20.14 13.13
N PHE A 319 12.17 19.03 13.82
CA PHE A 319 11.46 18.70 15.06
C PHE A 319 11.68 19.77 16.15
N LYS A 320 12.93 20.23 16.33
CA LYS A 320 13.26 21.32 17.27
C LYS A 320 12.60 22.65 16.87
N GLN A 321 12.60 22.97 15.57
CA GLN A 321 11.96 24.19 15.06
C GLN A 321 10.46 24.17 15.31
N ILE A 322 9.77 23.07 15.00
CA ILE A 322 8.32 22.90 15.25
C ILE A 322 8.02 23.01 16.75
N LYS A 323 8.84 22.38 17.61
CA LYS A 323 8.67 22.46 19.04
C LYS A 323 8.75 23.91 19.54
N LYS A 324 9.75 24.66 19.10
CA LYS A 324 9.91 26.09 19.45
C LYS A 324 8.74 26.94 18.96
N LEU A 325 8.24 26.69 17.74
CA LEU A 325 7.07 27.41 17.23
C LEU A 325 5.80 27.08 18.02
N SER A 326 5.61 25.83 18.42
CA SER A 326 4.41 25.39 19.15
C SER A 326 4.26 26.03 20.53
N GLU A 327 5.37 26.45 21.15
CA GLU A 327 5.37 27.12 22.47
C GLU A 327 4.70 28.52 22.43
N ASN A 328 4.65 29.14 21.25
CA ASN A 328 4.15 30.51 21.05
C ASN A 328 2.77 30.56 20.38
N VAL A 329 2.10 29.45 20.15
CA VAL A 329 0.85 29.38 19.39
C VAL A 329 -0.25 28.73 20.21
N GLU A 330 -1.41 29.39 20.29
CA GLU A 330 -2.58 28.84 20.98
C GLU A 330 -3.15 27.62 20.23
N SER A 331 -3.50 26.60 21.00
CA SER A 331 -4.10 25.38 20.48
C SER A 331 -5.41 25.58 19.71
N SER A 332 -6.20 26.60 20.13
CA SER A 332 -7.44 27.02 19.48
C SER A 332 -7.22 27.48 18.03
N LEU A 333 -6.15 28.26 17.82
CA LEU A 333 -5.77 28.79 16.52
C LEU A 333 -5.33 27.64 15.56
N LEU A 334 -4.58 26.68 16.07
CA LEU A 334 -4.17 25.52 15.27
C LEU A 334 -5.35 24.67 14.81
N ILE A 335 -6.39 24.51 15.66
CA ILE A 335 -7.62 23.80 15.29
C ILE A 335 -8.40 24.57 14.24
N LEU A 336 -8.45 25.90 14.33
CA LEU A 336 -9.11 26.76 13.35
C LEU A 336 -8.42 26.64 11.98
N PHE A 337 -7.09 26.71 11.93
CA PHE A 337 -6.32 26.51 10.70
C PHE A 337 -6.53 25.12 10.12
N TRP A 338 -6.60 24.10 10.95
CA TRP A 338 -6.93 22.75 10.53
C TRP A 338 -8.28 22.69 9.80
N GLN A 339 -9.33 23.28 10.38
CA GLN A 339 -10.67 23.30 9.78
C GLN A 339 -10.69 24.06 8.45
N PHE A 340 -10.06 25.23 8.37
CA PHE A 340 -9.97 25.97 7.11
C PHE A 340 -9.17 25.23 6.05
N THR A 341 -8.08 24.58 6.43
CA THR A 341 -7.28 23.79 5.47
C THR A 341 -8.07 22.62 4.87
N ILE A 342 -8.86 21.91 5.69
CA ILE A 342 -9.73 20.82 5.20
C ILE A 342 -10.80 21.38 4.26
N GLN A 343 -11.37 22.53 4.58
CA GLN A 343 -12.35 23.18 3.71
C GLN A 343 -11.74 23.52 2.35
N VAL A 344 -10.59 24.18 2.34
CA VAL A 344 -9.88 24.54 1.09
C VAL A 344 -9.49 23.28 0.30
N LEU A 345 -9.06 22.21 0.97
CA LEU A 345 -8.72 20.94 0.33
C LEU A 345 -9.92 20.35 -0.43
N SER A 346 -11.12 20.45 0.14
CA SER A 346 -12.35 20.00 -0.53
C SER A 346 -12.76 20.93 -1.68
N GLU A 347 -12.50 22.22 -1.58
CA GLU A 347 -12.79 23.21 -2.62
C GLU A 347 -11.85 23.09 -3.82
N LEU A 348 -10.61 22.60 -3.64
CA LEU A 348 -9.65 22.41 -4.73
C LEU A 348 -10.16 21.45 -5.83
N GLU A 349 -11.08 20.55 -5.52
CA GLU A 349 -11.67 19.64 -6.50
C GLU A 349 -12.67 20.32 -7.45
N ILE A 350 -13.16 21.50 -7.08
CA ILE A 350 -14.20 22.24 -7.80
C ILE A 350 -13.61 23.45 -8.54
N ILE A 351 -12.51 24.00 -8.06
CA ILE A 351 -11.94 25.27 -8.53
C ILE A 351 -10.93 25.03 -9.67
N SER A 352 -11.07 25.79 -10.76
CA SER A 352 -10.20 25.68 -11.94
C SER A 352 -8.76 26.20 -11.66
N ASN A 353 -8.62 27.28 -10.87
CA ASN A 353 -7.33 27.86 -10.51
C ASN A 353 -7.00 27.57 -9.04
N GLN A 354 -6.44 26.41 -8.81
CA GLN A 354 -6.09 25.93 -7.47
C GLN A 354 -5.03 26.80 -6.78
N ASN A 355 -4.10 27.39 -7.55
CA ASN A 355 -3.04 28.24 -6.99
C ASN A 355 -3.61 29.50 -6.33
N LEU A 356 -4.51 30.20 -7.01
CA LEU A 356 -5.16 31.40 -6.44
C LEU A 356 -5.96 31.07 -5.17
N SER A 357 -6.57 29.90 -5.11
CA SER A 357 -7.31 29.47 -3.91
C SER A 357 -6.39 29.31 -2.72
N ILE A 358 -5.19 28.77 -2.91
CA ILE A 358 -4.21 28.65 -1.83
C ILE A 358 -3.64 30.02 -1.44
N GLU A 359 -3.31 30.87 -2.41
CA GLU A 359 -2.84 32.23 -2.10
C GLU A 359 -3.86 32.99 -1.24
N MET A 360 -5.15 32.91 -1.58
CA MET A 360 -6.24 33.52 -0.80
C MET A 360 -6.42 32.89 0.59
N PHE A 361 -6.16 31.58 0.71
CA PHE A 361 -6.22 30.90 2.00
C PHE A 361 -5.08 31.32 2.94
N LEU A 362 -3.91 31.62 2.40
CA LEU A 362 -2.71 31.95 3.17
C LEU A 362 -2.67 33.42 3.66
N VAL A 363 -3.49 34.31 3.10
CA VAL A 363 -3.64 35.73 3.45
C VAL A 363 -4.88 35.97 4.29
#